data_a7d19ce111776ab395fd8e4254e9fb07
#
_entry.id   a7d19ce111776ab395fd8e4254e9fb07
#
_cell.length_a   1.000
_cell.length_b   1.000
_cell.length_c   1.000
_cell.angle_alpha   90.00
_cell.angle_beta   90.00
_cell.angle_gamma   90.00
#
_symmetry.space_group_name_H-M   'P 1'
#
loop_
_entity.id
_entity.type
_entity.pdbx_description
1 polymer ?
#
loop_
_entity_poly.entity_id
_entity_poly.type
_entity_poly.pdbx_seq_one_letter_code
_entity_poly.pdbx_strand_id
1 'polypeptide(L)'
;MSIRPLKVFFLFCSLLASLTSSCLAQENFQRYSVLPFGAYTEETKIQYGAVFVLFFRPFQEGENISSMDFIARGTTRGQFQFQYAPNLWLLDDHLHIPAKLNLNKWQYSLFERGARGDFERIDEYKSTFVYGRIPFEMNFGIPKEIPFRYGPVLESEARDNDLDSDISKNYKDGYYLGGGYLLILDKNDNKNWPTQGYYLSFEQVFFGGDFSYHTETIDVRLYAPLFWETSIALGLYAKQSRGDNVPLGCLAGPDGTKRFRGVESGIWSDTQAAIWQIELRRPLFWRFAGVIFGEALQSAPYFSELFKRQMHYAVGFGGRLALNRSEKLHARGDLSLVDGKHLGITVDLRESF
;
A
#
# COMPACT_ATOMS: atom_id res chain seq x y z
N MET A 1 -10.32 26.59 6.98
CA MET A 1 -10.48 25.13 6.84
C MET A 1 -11.70 24.85 5.97
N SER A 2 -11.48 24.43 4.74
CA SER A 2 -12.57 24.22 3.76
C SER A 2 -13.40 23.00 4.17
N ILE A 3 -14.73 23.17 4.28
CA ILE A 3 -15.70 22.11 4.67
C ILE A 3 -15.85 21.03 3.58
N ARG A 4 -15.27 21.24 2.39
CA ARG A 4 -15.39 20.32 1.25
C ARG A 4 -14.79 18.92 1.45
N PRO A 5 -13.57 18.74 1.99
CA PRO A 5 -13.01 17.41 2.20
C PRO A 5 -13.81 16.59 3.23
N LEU A 6 -14.38 17.24 4.23
CA LEU A 6 -15.16 16.58 5.27
C LEU A 6 -16.47 15.98 4.72
N LYS A 7 -17.12 16.66 3.75
CA LYS A 7 -18.35 16.17 3.09
C LYS A 7 -18.09 14.93 2.24
N VAL A 8 -16.99 14.90 1.50
CA VAL A 8 -16.59 13.73 0.70
C VAL A 8 -16.27 12.55 1.63
N PHE A 9 -15.58 12.80 2.75
CA PHE A 9 -15.31 11.80 3.77
C PHE A 9 -16.60 11.18 4.35
N PHE A 10 -17.57 12.01 4.73
CA PHE A 10 -18.84 11.49 5.27
C PHE A 10 -19.67 10.73 4.25
N LEU A 11 -19.66 11.13 2.98
CA LEU A 11 -20.34 10.41 1.91
C LEU A 11 -19.70 9.02 1.69
N PHE A 12 -18.39 8.95 1.71
CA PHE A 12 -17.60 7.71 1.60
C PHE A 12 -17.83 6.77 2.79
N CYS A 13 -17.80 7.31 4.01
CA CYS A 13 -18.08 6.55 5.23
C CYS A 13 -19.51 6.02 5.26
N SER A 14 -20.51 6.80 4.81
CA SER A 14 -21.91 6.36 4.81
C SER A 14 -22.18 5.26 3.78
N LEU A 15 -21.54 5.33 2.61
CA LEU A 15 -21.64 4.29 1.58
C LEU A 15 -21.03 2.97 2.05
N LEU A 16 -19.88 3.00 2.70
CA LEU A 16 -19.22 1.81 3.26
C LEU A 16 -19.93 1.27 4.50
N ALA A 17 -20.42 2.15 5.38
CA ALA A 17 -21.17 1.74 6.57
C ALA A 17 -22.51 1.04 6.23
N SER A 18 -23.18 1.46 5.15
CA SER A 18 -24.41 0.80 4.70
C SER A 18 -24.20 -0.62 4.17
N LEU A 19 -23.02 -0.92 3.64
CA LEU A 19 -22.65 -2.26 3.16
C LEU A 19 -22.29 -3.22 4.32
N THR A 20 -21.97 -2.69 5.50
CA THR A 20 -21.44 -3.49 6.62
C THR A 20 -22.46 -3.82 7.71
N SER A 21 -23.66 -3.22 7.67
CA SER A 21 -24.66 -3.32 8.75
C SER A 21 -25.39 -4.66 8.83
N SER A 22 -25.21 -5.59 7.91
CA SER A 22 -26.10 -6.76 7.75
C SER A 22 -25.50 -8.10 8.16
N CYS A 23 -24.31 -8.19 8.74
CA CYS A 23 -23.61 -9.47 8.81
C CYS A 23 -22.87 -9.77 10.11
N LEU A 24 -23.56 -10.36 11.07
CA LEU A 24 -22.95 -11.07 12.20
C LEU A 24 -23.52 -12.50 12.28
N ALA A 25 -23.08 -13.38 11.39
CA ALA A 25 -23.37 -14.80 11.48
C ALA A 25 -22.27 -15.56 12.23
N GLN A 26 -22.65 -16.66 12.86
CA GLN A 26 -21.86 -17.42 13.83
C GLN A 26 -20.97 -18.45 13.12
N GLU A 27 -19.66 -18.25 13.11
CA GLU A 27 -18.68 -19.22 12.58
C GLU A 27 -17.50 -19.47 13.53
N ASN A 28 -16.89 -20.66 13.44
CA ASN A 28 -15.78 -21.14 14.27
C ASN A 28 -14.40 -20.65 13.79
N PHE A 29 -14.20 -19.35 13.54
CA PHE A 29 -12.88 -18.79 13.22
C PHE A 29 -12.57 -17.58 14.10
N GLN A 30 -11.29 -17.19 14.16
CA GLN A 30 -10.85 -16.01 14.90
C GLN A 30 -11.44 -14.74 14.27
N ARG A 31 -12.46 -14.16 14.91
CA ARG A 31 -13.22 -13.02 14.37
C ARG A 31 -12.47 -11.69 14.41
N TYR A 32 -11.54 -11.53 15.29
CA TYR A 32 -10.79 -10.28 15.41
C TYR A 32 -9.34 -10.51 15.81
N SER A 33 -8.50 -9.55 15.45
CA SER A 33 -7.10 -9.46 15.89
C SER A 33 -6.81 -8.03 16.32
N VAL A 34 -6.11 -7.87 17.43
CA VAL A 34 -5.66 -6.57 17.95
C VAL A 34 -4.16 -6.62 18.14
N LEU A 35 -3.45 -5.63 17.62
CA LEU A 35 -2.01 -5.49 17.79
C LEU A 35 -1.69 -4.05 18.17
N PRO A 36 -1.40 -3.75 19.45
CA PRO A 36 -0.76 -2.51 19.81
C PRO A 36 0.70 -2.52 19.34
N PHE A 37 1.22 -1.38 18.92
CA PHE A 37 2.61 -1.23 18.53
C PHE A 37 3.21 0.07 19.02
N GLY A 38 4.53 0.07 19.18
CA GLY A 38 5.33 1.24 19.45
C GLY A 38 6.61 1.19 18.62
N ALA A 39 7.08 2.34 18.18
CA ALA A 39 8.32 2.48 17.43
C ALA A 39 9.00 3.81 17.81
N TYR A 40 10.28 3.91 17.51
CA TYR A 40 11.03 5.14 17.63
C TYR A 40 11.79 5.41 16.32
N THR A 41 11.67 6.62 15.83
CA THR A 41 12.50 7.14 14.74
C THR A 41 12.97 8.55 15.11
N GLU A 42 14.07 8.99 14.54
CA GLU A 42 14.55 10.36 14.82
C GLU A 42 13.58 11.42 14.33
N GLU A 43 12.90 11.14 13.22
CA GLU A 43 11.95 12.02 12.58
C GLU A 43 10.68 12.21 13.38
N THR A 44 10.07 11.11 13.82
CA THR A 44 8.78 11.13 14.51
C THR A 44 8.86 11.02 16.02
N LYS A 45 10.07 10.74 16.57
CA LYS A 45 10.32 10.36 17.96
C LYS A 45 9.54 9.09 18.30
N ILE A 46 8.76 9.08 19.36
CA ILE A 46 7.97 7.91 19.75
C ILE A 46 6.70 7.88 18.92
N GLN A 47 6.51 6.79 18.19
CA GLN A 47 5.25 6.43 17.55
C GLN A 47 4.52 5.41 18.43
N TYR A 48 3.21 5.52 18.50
CA TYR A 48 2.35 4.57 19.22
C TYR A 48 1.06 4.39 18.43
N GLY A 49 0.48 3.21 18.50
CA GLY A 49 -0.72 2.93 17.77
C GLY A 49 -1.28 1.54 18.02
N ALA A 50 -2.34 1.24 17.30
CA ALA A 50 -2.94 -0.08 17.30
C ALA A 50 -3.50 -0.42 15.92
N VAL A 51 -3.46 -1.69 15.59
CA VAL A 51 -4.16 -2.31 14.48
C VAL A 51 -5.28 -3.15 15.05
N PHE A 52 -6.48 -2.97 14.53
CA PHE A 52 -7.63 -3.82 14.78
C PHE A 52 -8.12 -4.39 13.45
N VAL A 53 -8.24 -5.70 13.35
CA VAL A 53 -8.77 -6.40 12.18
C VAL A 53 -9.98 -7.22 12.59
N LEU A 54 -11.10 -7.01 11.91
CA LEU A 54 -12.33 -7.77 12.06
C LEU A 54 -12.49 -8.67 10.83
N PHE A 55 -12.73 -9.96 11.04
CA PHE A 55 -13.03 -10.95 9.99
C PHE A 55 -14.50 -11.36 10.04
N PHE A 56 -15.12 -11.51 8.87
CA PHE A 56 -16.53 -11.92 8.77
C PHE A 56 -16.85 -12.42 7.36
N ARG A 57 -17.98 -13.14 7.24
CA ARG A 57 -18.56 -13.52 5.94
C ARG A 57 -19.88 -12.78 5.75
N PRO A 58 -20.00 -11.89 4.75
CA PRO A 58 -21.19 -11.06 4.59
C PRO A 58 -22.34 -11.95 4.21
N PHE A 59 -22.63 -12.84 3.67
CA PHE A 59 -23.88 -13.50 3.28
C PHE A 59 -23.86 -15.04 3.40
N GLN A 60 -22.89 -15.62 4.10
CA GLN A 60 -22.66 -17.07 4.20
C GLN A 60 -22.46 -17.77 2.84
N GLU A 61 -22.27 -17.00 1.79
CA GLU A 61 -22.01 -17.44 0.44
C GLU A 61 -20.56 -17.09 0.09
N GLY A 62 -19.90 -17.91 -0.73
CA GLY A 62 -18.52 -17.74 -1.10
C GLY A 62 -17.49 -18.38 -0.14
N GLU A 63 -16.27 -18.58 -0.65
CA GLU A 63 -15.17 -19.21 0.07
C GLU A 63 -14.27 -18.21 0.79
N ASN A 64 -14.22 -16.97 0.29
CA ASN A 64 -13.33 -15.94 0.82
C ASN A 64 -13.90 -15.24 2.05
N ILE A 65 -13.02 -14.92 2.99
CA ILE A 65 -13.36 -14.20 4.22
C ILE A 65 -13.12 -12.71 4.01
N SER A 66 -14.13 -11.92 4.33
CA SER A 66 -14.03 -10.45 4.34
C SER A 66 -13.31 -9.96 5.59
N SER A 67 -12.62 -8.83 5.50
CA SER A 67 -12.03 -8.17 6.67
C SER A 67 -12.27 -6.66 6.66
N MET A 68 -12.18 -6.07 7.86
CA MET A 68 -12.10 -4.63 8.06
C MET A 68 -10.87 -4.33 8.90
N ASP A 69 -9.92 -3.63 8.31
CA ASP A 69 -8.69 -3.26 8.97
C ASP A 69 -8.79 -1.80 9.43
N PHE A 70 -8.57 -1.56 10.72
CA PHE A 70 -8.50 -0.23 11.33
C PHE A 70 -7.09 -0.03 11.88
N ILE A 71 -6.43 1.01 11.44
CA ILE A 71 -5.09 1.37 11.93
C ILE A 71 -5.16 2.80 12.44
N ALA A 72 -4.83 2.98 13.71
CA ALA A 72 -4.68 4.31 14.31
C ALA A 72 -3.27 4.44 14.87
N ARG A 73 -2.56 5.51 14.50
CA ARG A 73 -1.24 5.82 15.05
C ARG A 73 -1.08 7.30 15.30
N GLY A 74 -0.30 7.60 16.33
CA GLY A 74 0.11 8.96 16.67
C GLY A 74 1.57 9.01 17.01
N THR A 75 2.11 10.22 17.16
CA THR A 75 3.50 10.45 17.57
C THR A 75 3.59 11.52 18.63
N THR A 76 4.70 11.53 19.37
CA THR A 76 4.96 12.58 20.35
C THR A 76 5.22 13.96 19.73
N ARG A 77 5.35 14.05 18.40
CA ARG A 77 5.40 15.30 17.63
C ARG A 77 4.02 15.79 17.15
N GLY A 78 2.92 15.17 17.61
CA GLY A 78 1.56 15.59 17.26
C GLY A 78 1.11 15.17 15.87
N GLN A 79 1.79 14.21 15.27
CA GLN A 79 1.36 13.58 14.01
C GLN A 79 0.30 12.53 14.30
N PHE A 80 -0.65 12.37 13.39
CA PHE A 80 -1.75 11.42 13.53
C PHE A 80 -2.10 10.81 12.18
N GLN A 81 -2.40 9.52 12.19
CA GLN A 81 -2.97 8.80 11.04
C GLN A 81 -4.09 7.87 11.49
N PHE A 82 -5.18 7.88 10.76
CA PHE A 82 -6.22 6.87 10.83
C PHE A 82 -6.43 6.27 9.44
N GLN A 83 -6.41 4.94 9.35
CA GLN A 83 -6.73 4.20 8.14
C GLN A 83 -7.88 3.24 8.42
N TYR A 84 -8.84 3.22 7.52
CA TYR A 84 -9.88 2.20 7.41
C TYR A 84 -9.75 1.52 6.05
N ALA A 85 -9.53 0.20 6.07
CA ALA A 85 -9.33 -0.57 4.85
C ALA A 85 -10.22 -1.82 4.85
N PRO A 86 -11.49 -1.69 4.41
CA PRO A 86 -12.37 -2.83 4.22
C PRO A 86 -11.91 -3.64 3.01
N ASN A 87 -11.96 -4.96 3.16
CA ASN A 87 -11.65 -5.97 2.15
C ASN A 87 -12.84 -6.90 2.04
N LEU A 88 -13.80 -6.56 1.17
CA LEU A 88 -15.12 -7.17 1.13
C LEU A 88 -15.25 -8.15 -0.03
N TRP A 89 -15.65 -9.38 0.27
CA TRP A 89 -16.01 -10.42 -0.68
C TRP A 89 -17.53 -10.58 -0.68
N LEU A 90 -18.18 -10.33 -1.81
CA LEU A 90 -19.62 -10.22 -1.97
C LEU A 90 -20.07 -11.04 -3.17
N LEU A 91 -21.39 -11.34 -3.22
CA LEU A 91 -22.04 -11.98 -4.36
C LEU A 91 -21.37 -13.32 -4.74
N ASP A 92 -21.20 -14.21 -3.76
CA ASP A 92 -20.55 -15.52 -3.95
C ASP A 92 -19.13 -15.38 -4.57
N ASP A 93 -18.34 -14.44 -4.02
CA ASP A 93 -16.99 -14.08 -4.47
C ASP A 93 -16.90 -13.45 -5.87
N HIS A 94 -18.03 -13.15 -6.51
CA HIS A 94 -18.04 -12.47 -7.81
C HIS A 94 -17.66 -10.99 -7.75
N LEU A 95 -17.73 -10.37 -6.58
CA LEU A 95 -17.34 -8.99 -6.35
C LEU A 95 -16.41 -8.89 -5.14
N HIS A 96 -15.21 -8.37 -5.36
CA HIS A 96 -14.23 -8.04 -4.34
C HIS A 96 -13.98 -6.53 -4.30
N ILE A 97 -14.05 -5.93 -3.11
CA ILE A 97 -13.87 -4.49 -2.90
C ILE A 97 -12.78 -4.26 -1.84
N PRO A 98 -11.49 -4.22 -2.19
CA PRO A 98 -10.39 -3.88 -1.27
C PRO A 98 -10.23 -2.36 -1.18
N ALA A 99 -11.16 -1.69 -0.50
CA ALA A 99 -11.16 -0.24 -0.40
C ALA A 99 -10.17 0.27 0.68
N LYS A 100 -9.82 1.54 0.58
CA LYS A 100 -8.93 2.21 1.53
C LYS A 100 -9.37 3.64 1.75
N LEU A 101 -9.40 4.04 3.01
CA LEU A 101 -9.68 5.39 3.46
C LEU A 101 -8.59 5.81 4.46
N ASN A 102 -7.95 6.94 4.21
CA ASN A 102 -6.93 7.50 5.09
C ASN A 102 -7.29 8.92 5.51
N LEU A 103 -7.18 9.19 6.79
CA LEU A 103 -7.10 10.53 7.35
C LEU A 103 -5.70 10.68 7.95
N ASN A 104 -4.95 11.66 7.48
CA ASN A 104 -3.54 11.80 7.80
C ASN A 104 -3.19 13.26 8.11
N LYS A 105 -2.45 13.46 9.21
CA LYS A 105 -1.76 14.71 9.53
C LYS A 105 -0.33 14.33 9.87
N TRP A 106 0.57 14.46 8.90
CA TRP A 106 1.92 13.92 9.01
C TRP A 106 2.96 14.91 8.51
N GLN A 107 4.17 14.78 9.00
CA GLN A 107 5.33 15.47 8.48
C GLN A 107 6.02 14.59 7.45
N TYR A 108 6.33 15.14 6.31
CA TYR A 108 7.00 14.47 5.20
C TYR A 108 8.30 15.15 4.88
N SER A 109 9.29 14.35 4.49
CA SER A 109 10.54 14.85 3.97
C SER A 109 10.41 15.15 2.47
N LEU A 110 11.02 16.22 2.06
CA LEU A 110 11.13 16.61 0.66
C LEU A 110 12.51 16.21 0.13
N PHE A 111 12.51 15.51 -0.99
CA PHE A 111 13.70 15.04 -1.67
C PHE A 111 13.81 15.63 -3.08
N GLU A 112 15.01 15.65 -3.64
CA GLU A 112 15.22 15.95 -5.04
C GLU A 112 14.55 14.89 -5.93
N ARG A 113 13.97 15.33 -7.05
CA ARG A 113 13.34 14.40 -7.99
C ARG A 113 14.39 13.55 -8.71
N GLY A 114 14.06 12.27 -8.90
CA GLY A 114 14.84 11.32 -9.68
C GLY A 114 15.88 10.58 -8.88
N ALA A 115 16.51 9.61 -9.54
CA ALA A 115 17.40 8.63 -8.91
C ALA A 115 18.83 9.15 -8.60
N ARG A 116 19.12 10.42 -8.80
CA ARG A 116 20.48 10.94 -8.59
C ARG A 116 20.73 11.51 -7.20
N GLY A 117 19.65 11.75 -6.43
CA GLY A 117 19.77 12.32 -5.10
C GLY A 117 20.41 11.34 -4.12
N ASP A 118 21.24 11.86 -3.23
CA ASP A 118 21.64 11.15 -2.02
C ASP A 118 20.44 11.09 -1.04
N PHE A 119 20.63 10.52 0.15
CA PHE A 119 19.62 10.50 1.23
C PHE A 119 19.36 11.89 1.85
N GLU A 120 19.90 12.95 1.26
CA GLU A 120 19.76 14.31 1.78
C GLU A 120 18.34 14.83 1.53
N ARG A 121 17.71 15.29 2.61
CA ARG A 121 16.44 15.99 2.57
C ARG A 121 16.69 17.43 2.13
N ILE A 122 15.90 17.92 1.17
CA ILE A 122 15.91 19.34 0.80
C ILE A 122 15.17 20.15 1.87
N ASP A 123 14.03 19.64 2.35
CA ASP A 123 13.16 20.31 3.30
C ASP A 123 12.20 19.30 3.97
N GLU A 124 11.40 19.77 4.92
CA GLU A 124 10.32 19.03 5.54
C GLU A 124 9.02 19.84 5.46
N TYR A 125 7.90 19.17 5.24
CA TYR A 125 6.59 19.82 5.22
C TYR A 125 5.54 19.03 5.98
N LYS A 126 4.56 19.72 6.54
CA LYS A 126 3.41 19.10 7.17
C LYS A 126 2.27 19.00 6.15
N SER A 127 1.65 17.85 6.06
CA SER A 127 0.51 17.63 5.18
C SER A 127 -0.65 17.06 5.97
N THR A 128 -1.82 17.66 5.78
CA THR A 128 -3.08 17.11 6.26
C THR A 128 -3.90 16.70 5.05
N PHE A 129 -4.24 15.42 4.92
CA PHE A 129 -5.03 14.96 3.78
C PHE A 129 -6.04 13.88 4.15
N VAL A 130 -7.07 13.82 3.32
CA VAL A 130 -8.05 12.74 3.28
C VAL A 130 -7.92 12.06 1.92
N TYR A 131 -7.66 10.78 1.94
CA TYR A 131 -7.50 9.95 0.75
C TYR A 131 -8.51 8.82 0.78
N GLY A 132 -9.14 8.54 -0.35
CA GLY A 132 -10.03 7.41 -0.53
C GLY A 132 -9.81 6.73 -1.86
N ARG A 133 -9.83 5.39 -1.85
CA ARG A 133 -9.75 4.54 -3.06
C ARG A 133 -10.69 3.35 -2.92
N ILE A 134 -11.50 3.11 -3.97
CA ILE A 134 -12.44 1.99 -4.06
C ILE A 134 -12.27 1.31 -5.42
N PRO A 135 -11.54 0.21 -5.52
CA PRO A 135 -11.58 -0.67 -6.67
C PRO A 135 -12.78 -1.63 -6.55
N PHE A 136 -13.38 -1.97 -7.68
CA PHE A 136 -14.43 -2.97 -7.81
C PHE A 136 -13.88 -4.09 -8.68
N GLU A 137 -13.43 -5.16 -8.07
CA GLU A 137 -12.83 -6.31 -8.76
C GLU A 137 -13.91 -7.35 -9.02
N MET A 138 -14.39 -7.43 -10.24
CA MET A 138 -15.49 -8.28 -10.67
C MET A 138 -15.00 -9.44 -11.54
N ASN A 139 -15.69 -10.57 -11.50
CA ASN A 139 -15.51 -11.68 -12.43
C ASN A 139 -16.82 -12.16 -13.08
N PHE A 140 -17.82 -11.29 -13.19
CA PHE A 140 -19.09 -11.63 -13.83
C PHE A 140 -18.89 -12.04 -15.29
N GLY A 141 -19.56 -13.14 -15.68
CA GLY A 141 -19.43 -13.70 -17.03
C GLY A 141 -18.12 -14.45 -17.29
N ILE A 142 -17.29 -14.64 -16.27
CA ILE A 142 -16.04 -15.40 -16.34
C ILE A 142 -16.18 -16.68 -15.54
N PRO A 143 -15.84 -17.86 -16.07
CA PRO A 143 -15.82 -19.10 -15.30
C PRO A 143 -14.96 -18.96 -14.05
N LYS A 144 -15.40 -19.54 -12.90
CA LYS A 144 -14.69 -19.44 -11.60
C LYS A 144 -13.27 -20.02 -11.64
N GLU A 145 -13.01 -20.94 -12.54
CA GLU A 145 -11.69 -21.57 -12.75
C GLU A 145 -10.66 -20.61 -13.37
N ILE A 146 -11.14 -19.54 -14.04
CA ILE A 146 -10.29 -18.51 -14.62
C ILE A 146 -10.04 -17.44 -13.57
N PRO A 147 -8.81 -17.27 -13.09
CA PRO A 147 -8.50 -16.36 -11.98
C PRO A 147 -8.40 -14.90 -12.46
N PHE A 148 -9.35 -14.45 -13.30
CA PHE A 148 -9.38 -13.11 -13.87
C PHE A 148 -10.47 -12.26 -13.24
N ARG A 149 -10.09 -11.03 -12.88
CA ARG A 149 -11.00 -9.98 -12.39
C ARG A 149 -10.76 -8.69 -13.14
N TYR A 150 -11.79 -7.90 -13.25
CA TYR A 150 -11.77 -6.60 -13.92
C TYR A 150 -12.75 -5.65 -13.24
N GLY A 151 -12.58 -4.36 -13.43
CA GLY A 151 -13.58 -3.43 -12.96
C GLY A 151 -13.11 -1.99 -12.82
N PRO A 152 -14.02 -1.08 -12.44
CA PRO A 152 -13.68 0.32 -12.24
C PRO A 152 -12.93 0.56 -10.94
N VAL A 153 -12.15 1.64 -10.93
CA VAL A 153 -11.48 2.18 -9.75
C VAL A 153 -11.93 3.63 -9.57
N LEU A 154 -12.28 3.97 -8.34
CA LEU A 154 -12.53 5.34 -7.93
C LEU A 154 -11.48 5.75 -6.91
N GLU A 155 -10.89 6.92 -7.09
CA GLU A 155 -9.85 7.45 -6.20
C GLU A 155 -10.01 8.95 -6.01
N SER A 156 -9.78 9.43 -4.79
CA SER A 156 -9.84 10.85 -4.49
C SER A 156 -8.91 11.23 -3.35
N GLU A 157 -8.39 12.43 -3.41
CA GLU A 157 -7.64 13.02 -2.30
C GLU A 157 -7.94 14.52 -2.22
N ALA A 158 -8.00 15.02 -0.98
CA ALA A 158 -7.97 16.44 -0.68
C ALA A 158 -6.83 16.71 0.30
N ARG A 159 -5.93 17.62 -0.04
CA ARG A 159 -4.67 17.87 0.67
C ARG A 159 -4.49 19.35 0.98
N ASP A 160 -3.98 19.61 2.18
CA ASP A 160 -3.55 20.91 2.69
C ASP A 160 -2.10 20.74 3.19
N ASN A 161 -1.16 21.44 2.57
CA ASN A 161 0.27 21.38 2.87
C ASN A 161 0.73 22.67 3.53
N ASP A 162 1.34 22.57 4.69
CA ASP A 162 1.98 23.66 5.42
C ASP A 162 3.48 23.64 5.09
N LEU A 163 3.91 24.59 4.29
CA LEU A 163 5.26 24.69 3.73
C LEU A 163 5.89 26.01 4.15
N ASP A 164 7.00 25.93 4.87
CA ASP A 164 7.70 27.10 5.42
C ASP A 164 8.64 27.79 4.41
N SER A 165 8.82 27.26 3.19
CA SER A 165 9.82 27.74 2.25
C SER A 165 9.30 28.15 0.87
N ASP A 166 10.07 29.02 0.16
CA ASP A 166 9.81 29.44 -1.24
C ASP A 166 9.82 28.29 -2.26
N ILE A 167 10.28 27.10 -1.87
CA ILE A 167 10.21 25.86 -2.66
C ILE A 167 8.76 25.44 -2.88
N SER A 168 7.87 25.94 -2.06
CA SER A 168 6.44 25.63 -1.97
C SER A 168 5.59 25.96 -3.22
N LYS A 169 6.09 26.76 -4.15
CA LYS A 169 5.31 27.17 -5.35
C LYS A 169 4.85 26.00 -6.24
N ASN A 170 5.51 24.84 -6.12
CA ASN A 170 5.17 23.62 -6.88
C ASN A 170 4.38 22.58 -6.04
N TYR A 171 4.08 22.87 -4.75
CA TYR A 171 3.44 21.96 -3.81
C TYR A 171 2.08 22.52 -3.40
N LYS A 172 1.18 22.62 -4.36
CA LYS A 172 -0.14 23.22 -4.16
C LYS A 172 -1.01 22.35 -3.28
N ASP A 173 -1.78 22.99 -2.42
CA ASP A 173 -2.98 22.44 -1.84
C ASP A 173 -3.99 22.19 -2.95
N GLY A 174 -4.85 21.22 -2.73
CA GLY A 174 -5.88 20.95 -3.70
C GLY A 174 -6.55 19.61 -3.50
N TYR A 175 -7.45 19.34 -4.39
CA TYR A 175 -8.14 18.04 -4.47
C TYR A 175 -8.06 17.48 -5.87
N TYR A 176 -8.15 16.15 -5.94
CA TYR A 176 -8.41 15.46 -7.19
C TYR A 176 -9.47 14.36 -6.99
N LEU A 177 -10.16 14.07 -8.07
CA LEU A 177 -11.04 12.92 -8.21
C LEU A 177 -10.59 12.13 -9.44
N GLY A 178 -10.40 10.84 -9.28
CA GLY A 178 -9.97 9.94 -10.33
C GLY A 178 -10.97 8.83 -10.58
N GLY A 179 -11.07 8.46 -11.85
CA GLY A 179 -11.80 7.29 -12.33
C GLY A 179 -10.93 6.50 -13.30
N GLY A 180 -10.99 5.19 -13.20
CA GLY A 180 -10.17 4.32 -14.02
C GLY A 180 -10.66 2.89 -14.06
N TYR A 181 -9.80 2.00 -14.48
CA TYR A 181 -10.08 0.59 -14.55
C TYR A 181 -8.87 -0.26 -14.14
N LEU A 182 -9.16 -1.47 -13.73
CA LEU A 182 -8.17 -2.47 -13.36
C LEU A 182 -8.47 -3.81 -14.05
N LEU A 183 -7.39 -4.56 -14.30
CA LEU A 183 -7.40 -5.94 -14.78
C LEU A 183 -6.50 -6.75 -13.86
N ILE A 184 -6.96 -7.88 -13.38
CA ILE A 184 -6.22 -8.72 -12.41
C ILE A 184 -6.28 -10.18 -12.85
N LEU A 185 -5.15 -10.86 -12.78
CA LEU A 185 -5.01 -12.31 -12.78
C LEU A 185 -4.41 -12.72 -11.42
N ASP A 186 -5.18 -13.41 -10.58
CA ASP A 186 -4.78 -13.77 -9.22
C ASP A 186 -5.07 -15.23 -8.90
N LYS A 187 -4.02 -16.05 -8.95
CA LYS A 187 -4.07 -17.48 -8.63
C LYS A 187 -3.07 -17.82 -7.52
N ASN A 188 -3.26 -17.20 -6.36
CA ASN A 188 -2.44 -17.46 -5.19
C ASN A 188 -3.09 -18.47 -4.25
N ASP A 189 -2.29 -19.31 -3.61
CA ASP A 189 -2.71 -20.26 -2.57
C ASP A 189 -3.21 -19.57 -1.29
N ASN A 190 -2.73 -18.36 -1.01
CA ASN A 190 -3.16 -17.56 0.15
C ASN A 190 -2.99 -16.07 -0.12
N LYS A 191 -3.92 -15.23 0.37
CA LYS A 191 -3.90 -13.77 0.12
C LYS A 191 -2.93 -13.01 1.02
N ASN A 192 -2.65 -13.51 2.22
CA ASN A 192 -1.80 -12.83 3.20
C ASN A 192 -0.36 -13.35 3.21
N TRP A 193 -0.15 -14.63 2.90
CA TRP A 193 1.16 -15.29 2.84
C TRP A 193 1.18 -16.27 1.67
N PRO A 194 1.27 -15.78 0.43
CA PRO A 194 1.34 -16.66 -0.74
C PRO A 194 2.67 -17.39 -0.77
N THR A 195 2.59 -18.71 -1.02
CA THR A 195 3.74 -19.61 -1.17
C THR A 195 3.81 -20.25 -2.54
N GLN A 196 2.69 -20.22 -3.28
CA GLN A 196 2.60 -20.73 -4.63
C GLN A 196 1.56 -19.94 -5.43
N GLY A 197 1.84 -19.71 -6.71
CA GLY A 197 0.93 -19.07 -7.63
C GLY A 197 1.47 -17.78 -8.22
N TYR A 198 0.56 -16.92 -8.69
CA TYR A 198 0.91 -15.66 -9.31
C TYR A 198 -0.18 -14.61 -9.12
N TYR A 199 0.25 -13.36 -9.18
CA TYR A 199 -0.60 -12.18 -9.25
C TYR A 199 -0.07 -11.25 -10.34
N LEU A 200 -0.93 -10.84 -11.26
CA LEU A 200 -0.63 -9.84 -12.27
C LEU A 200 -1.76 -8.82 -12.26
N SER A 201 -1.42 -7.54 -12.21
CA SER A 201 -2.42 -6.48 -12.38
C SER A 201 -1.92 -5.37 -13.29
N PHE A 202 -2.88 -4.81 -14.01
CA PHE A 202 -2.75 -3.56 -14.72
C PHE A 202 -3.86 -2.61 -14.25
N GLU A 203 -3.49 -1.39 -13.93
CA GLU A 203 -4.43 -0.36 -13.51
C GLU A 203 -4.12 0.95 -14.24
N GLN A 204 -5.16 1.63 -14.70
CA GLN A 204 -5.07 2.98 -15.24
C GLN A 204 -6.13 3.85 -14.60
N VAL A 205 -5.73 5.02 -14.08
CA VAL A 205 -6.62 6.00 -13.44
C VAL A 205 -6.35 7.38 -14.01
N PHE A 206 -7.43 8.09 -14.37
CA PHE A 206 -7.41 9.46 -14.86
C PHE A 206 -7.93 10.39 -13.77
N PHE A 207 -7.23 11.45 -13.48
CA PHE A 207 -7.51 12.39 -12.40
C PHE A 207 -7.82 13.79 -12.96
N GLY A 208 -8.82 14.41 -12.34
CA GLY A 208 -9.22 15.80 -12.58
C GLY A 208 -9.50 16.52 -11.28
N GLY A 209 -9.62 17.84 -11.35
CA GLY A 209 -9.80 18.75 -10.21
C GLY A 209 -8.76 19.86 -10.26
N ASP A 210 -8.10 20.14 -9.14
CA ASP A 210 -6.97 21.10 -9.12
C ASP A 210 -5.71 20.52 -9.78
N PHE A 211 -5.68 19.18 -9.95
CA PHE A 211 -4.62 18.43 -10.62
C PHE A 211 -5.20 17.66 -11.80
N SER A 212 -4.49 17.68 -12.94
CA SER A 212 -4.86 16.94 -14.14
C SER A 212 -3.71 16.04 -14.55
N TYR A 213 -3.87 14.74 -14.34
CA TYR A 213 -2.86 13.72 -14.64
C TYR A 213 -3.51 12.35 -14.76
N HIS A 214 -2.75 11.37 -15.18
CA HIS A 214 -3.16 9.96 -15.14
C HIS A 214 -2.03 9.09 -14.64
N THR A 215 -2.38 7.95 -14.09
CA THR A 215 -1.42 6.93 -13.63
C THR A 215 -1.66 5.61 -14.36
N GLU A 216 -0.58 4.92 -14.63
CA GLU A 216 -0.55 3.54 -15.09
C GLU A 216 0.32 2.73 -14.15
N THR A 217 -0.21 1.59 -13.70
CA THR A 217 0.48 0.72 -12.74
C THR A 217 0.45 -0.72 -13.22
N ILE A 218 1.60 -1.37 -13.19
CA ILE A 218 1.77 -2.80 -13.42
C ILE A 218 2.34 -3.41 -12.15
N ASP A 219 1.73 -4.49 -11.66
CA ASP A 219 2.20 -5.26 -10.52
C ASP A 219 2.21 -6.75 -10.88
N VAL A 220 3.38 -7.34 -10.91
CA VAL A 220 3.59 -8.75 -11.21
C VAL A 220 4.25 -9.41 -10.01
N ARG A 221 3.65 -10.50 -9.52
CA ARG A 221 4.16 -11.26 -8.40
C ARG A 221 4.09 -12.74 -8.74
N LEU A 222 5.17 -13.47 -8.46
CA LEU A 222 5.29 -14.90 -8.70
C LEU A 222 5.75 -15.58 -7.42
N TYR A 223 5.16 -16.71 -7.11
CA TYR A 223 5.46 -17.46 -5.91
C TYR A 223 5.69 -18.93 -6.25
N ALA A 224 6.75 -19.51 -5.72
CA ALA A 224 7.04 -20.91 -5.91
C ALA A 224 7.57 -21.56 -4.61
N PRO A 225 7.11 -22.77 -4.27
CA PRO A 225 7.68 -23.52 -3.18
C PRO A 225 9.09 -23.98 -3.53
N LEU A 226 9.96 -23.97 -2.55
CA LEU A 226 11.30 -24.53 -2.60
C LEU A 226 11.38 -25.73 -1.62
N PHE A 227 12.58 -26.10 -1.23
CA PHE A 227 12.81 -27.15 -0.26
C PHE A 227 12.65 -26.66 1.19
N TRP A 228 12.39 -27.56 2.14
CA TRP A 228 12.31 -27.30 3.58
C TRP A 228 11.28 -26.22 3.97
N GLU A 229 10.08 -26.30 3.40
CA GLU A 229 8.97 -25.34 3.63
C GLU A 229 9.33 -23.87 3.27
N THR A 230 10.44 -23.66 2.59
CA THR A 230 10.83 -22.36 2.08
C THR A 230 10.05 -22.06 0.79
N SER A 231 9.67 -20.83 0.59
CA SER A 231 9.13 -20.33 -0.69
C SER A 231 9.93 -19.14 -1.19
N ILE A 232 9.97 -18.99 -2.51
CA ILE A 232 10.51 -17.82 -3.18
C ILE A 232 9.35 -16.95 -3.67
N ALA A 233 9.45 -15.64 -3.46
CA ALA A 233 8.55 -14.65 -4.01
C ALA A 233 9.36 -13.68 -4.88
N LEU A 234 8.86 -13.41 -6.09
CA LEU A 234 9.43 -12.45 -7.04
C LEU A 234 8.38 -11.37 -7.31
N GLY A 235 8.77 -10.12 -7.28
CA GLY A 235 7.91 -8.95 -7.54
C GLY A 235 8.51 -8.01 -8.56
N LEU A 236 7.66 -7.50 -9.45
CA LEU A 236 7.94 -6.36 -10.31
C LEU A 236 6.77 -5.38 -10.17
N TYR A 237 7.07 -4.20 -9.71
CA TYR A 237 6.14 -3.08 -9.67
C TYR A 237 6.64 -1.98 -10.59
N ALA A 238 5.82 -1.53 -11.51
CA ALA A 238 6.11 -0.39 -12.37
C ALA A 238 4.94 0.60 -12.32
N LYS A 239 5.25 1.87 -12.12
CA LYS A 239 4.27 2.96 -12.12
C LYS A 239 4.75 4.09 -13.01
N GLN A 240 3.80 4.68 -13.71
CA GLN A 240 3.95 5.91 -14.46
C GLN A 240 2.88 6.90 -14.00
N SER A 241 3.26 8.17 -13.83
CA SER A 241 2.36 9.29 -13.52
C SER A 241 2.63 10.40 -14.52
N ARG A 242 1.66 10.73 -15.39
CA ARG A 242 1.82 11.73 -16.46
C ARG A 242 0.74 12.79 -16.40
N GLY A 243 1.11 14.03 -16.60
CA GLY A 243 0.21 15.19 -16.68
C GLY A 243 0.96 16.47 -16.38
N ASP A 244 0.27 17.59 -16.51
CA ASP A 244 0.86 18.92 -16.36
C ASP A 244 1.15 19.27 -14.89
N ASN A 245 0.37 18.68 -13.96
CA ASN A 245 0.44 18.97 -12.53
C ASN A 245 0.30 17.70 -11.70
N VAL A 246 1.28 16.81 -11.74
CA VAL A 246 1.30 15.61 -10.90
C VAL A 246 1.65 15.99 -9.46
N PRO A 247 0.77 15.72 -8.46
CA PRO A 247 1.11 15.95 -7.05
C PRO A 247 2.33 15.12 -6.64
N LEU A 248 3.17 15.64 -5.75
CA LEU A 248 4.37 14.93 -5.29
C LEU A 248 4.10 13.55 -4.74
N GLY A 249 3.09 13.42 -3.89
CA GLY A 249 2.71 12.14 -3.31
C GLY A 249 2.16 11.13 -4.34
N CYS A 250 1.90 11.57 -5.58
CA CYS A 250 1.42 10.74 -6.68
C CYS A 250 2.51 10.35 -7.68
N LEU A 251 3.74 10.88 -7.52
CA LEU A 251 4.90 10.46 -8.30
C LEU A 251 5.16 8.95 -8.13
N ALA A 252 5.86 8.39 -9.09
CA ALA A 252 6.29 7.00 -9.04
C ALA A 252 7.60 6.90 -8.25
N GLY A 253 7.64 5.99 -7.27
CA GLY A 253 8.81 5.82 -6.42
C GLY A 253 8.53 4.84 -5.27
N PRO A 254 9.44 4.76 -4.30
CA PRO A 254 9.28 3.91 -3.13
C PRO A 254 8.20 4.46 -2.18
N ASP A 255 7.46 3.58 -1.54
CA ASP A 255 6.56 3.92 -0.43
C ASP A 255 7.20 3.69 0.95
N GLY A 256 8.43 3.17 0.95
CA GLY A 256 9.22 2.91 2.15
C GLY A 256 8.78 1.70 2.96
N THR A 257 7.64 1.10 2.63
CA THR A 257 7.09 -0.05 3.36
C THR A 257 6.94 -1.30 2.48
N LYS A 258 6.15 -1.23 1.43
CA LYS A 258 5.87 -2.37 0.53
C LYS A 258 6.72 -2.32 -0.72
N ARG A 259 7.00 -1.13 -1.22
CA ARG A 259 7.76 -0.90 -2.44
C ARG A 259 9.07 -0.26 -2.07
N PHE A 260 10.14 -1.03 -2.09
CA PHE A 260 11.49 -0.65 -1.71
C PHE A 260 11.61 -0.21 -0.24
N ARG A 261 11.86 -1.19 0.63
CA ARG A 261 11.86 -1.04 2.09
C ARG A 261 13.09 -0.33 2.64
N GLY A 262 12.90 0.33 3.79
CA GLY A 262 13.99 0.92 4.57
C GLY A 262 14.39 2.31 4.16
N VAL A 263 13.58 2.96 3.32
CA VAL A 263 13.73 4.37 2.95
C VAL A 263 12.46 5.15 3.25
N GLU A 264 12.53 6.46 3.23
CA GLU A 264 11.36 7.31 3.35
C GLU A 264 10.57 7.34 2.04
N SER A 265 9.25 7.47 2.14
CA SER A 265 8.40 7.68 0.97
C SER A 265 8.76 8.97 0.26
N GLY A 266 8.80 8.93 -1.07
CA GLY A 266 9.10 10.11 -1.90
C GLY A 266 10.57 10.28 -2.27
N ILE A 267 11.50 9.60 -1.59
CA ILE A 267 12.90 9.57 -2.02
C ILE A 267 13.01 8.94 -3.42
N TRP A 268 13.89 9.47 -4.27
CA TRP A 268 14.12 8.97 -5.65
C TRP A 268 12.85 8.82 -6.48
N SER A 269 11.82 9.61 -6.19
CA SER A 269 10.57 9.59 -6.94
C SER A 269 10.64 10.45 -8.18
N ASP A 270 10.02 9.98 -9.26
CA ASP A 270 9.91 10.71 -10.52
C ASP A 270 8.57 10.37 -11.20
N THR A 271 8.36 10.79 -12.43
CA THR A 271 7.15 10.45 -13.18
C THR A 271 7.04 8.97 -13.51
N GLN A 272 8.16 8.25 -13.50
CA GLN A 272 8.21 6.80 -13.74
C GLN A 272 9.14 6.12 -12.75
N ALA A 273 8.74 4.92 -12.29
CA ALA A 273 9.61 4.05 -11.51
C ALA A 273 9.33 2.58 -11.80
N ALA A 274 10.37 1.78 -11.67
CA ALA A 274 10.29 0.33 -11.65
C ALA A 274 11.02 -0.20 -10.41
N ILE A 275 10.39 -1.16 -9.72
CA ILE A 275 10.89 -1.77 -8.48
C ILE A 275 10.83 -3.28 -8.64
N TRP A 276 11.97 -3.94 -8.46
CA TRP A 276 12.11 -5.38 -8.46
C TRP A 276 12.31 -5.84 -7.04
N GLN A 277 11.67 -6.95 -6.69
CA GLN A 277 11.70 -7.52 -5.35
C GLN A 277 11.90 -9.02 -5.42
N ILE A 278 12.72 -9.58 -4.54
CA ILE A 278 12.90 -11.00 -4.34
C ILE A 278 12.88 -11.28 -2.84
N GLU A 279 12.16 -12.31 -2.43
CA GLU A 279 12.15 -12.79 -1.05
C GLU A 279 12.27 -14.31 -0.97
N LEU A 280 13.05 -14.78 -0.01
CA LEU A 280 12.99 -16.15 0.51
C LEU A 280 12.23 -16.12 1.83
N ARG A 281 11.14 -16.87 1.90
CA ARG A 281 10.21 -16.92 3.03
C ARG A 281 10.23 -18.30 3.66
N ARG A 282 10.33 -18.37 5.00
CA ARG A 282 10.34 -19.64 5.71
C ARG A 282 9.59 -19.56 7.04
N PRO A 283 8.61 -20.46 7.30
CA PRO A 283 8.11 -20.69 8.64
C PRO A 283 9.24 -21.19 9.55
N LEU A 284 9.29 -20.68 10.79
CA LEU A 284 10.34 -21.07 11.75
C LEU A 284 9.76 -21.95 12.85
N PHE A 285 9.14 -21.37 13.84
CA PHE A 285 8.54 -22.07 14.96
C PHE A 285 7.32 -21.33 15.48
N TRP A 286 6.36 -22.03 16.07
CA TRP A 286 5.15 -21.52 16.67
C TRP A 286 4.36 -20.58 15.75
N ARG A 287 4.49 -19.26 15.90
CA ARG A 287 3.85 -18.19 15.09
C ARG A 287 4.88 -17.38 14.32
N PHE A 288 6.15 -17.75 14.40
CA PHE A 288 7.22 -16.97 13.78
C PHE A 288 7.58 -17.53 12.40
N ALA A 289 7.84 -16.62 11.48
CA ALA A 289 8.48 -16.89 10.21
C ALA A 289 9.59 -15.86 9.95
N GLY A 290 10.52 -16.19 9.09
CA GLY A 290 11.63 -15.34 8.69
C GLY A 290 11.63 -15.10 7.19
N VAL A 291 12.15 -13.94 6.77
CA VAL A 291 12.41 -13.61 5.38
C VAL A 291 13.82 -13.07 5.20
N ILE A 292 14.40 -13.33 4.01
CA ILE A 292 15.58 -12.65 3.49
C ILE A 292 15.16 -12.05 2.16
N PHE A 293 15.55 -10.80 1.88
CA PHE A 293 15.09 -10.12 0.68
C PHE A 293 16.16 -9.29 0.00
N GLY A 294 15.96 -9.05 -1.29
CA GLY A 294 16.67 -8.08 -2.10
C GLY A 294 15.70 -7.28 -2.94
N GLU A 295 15.97 -5.99 -3.11
CA GLU A 295 15.15 -5.07 -3.89
C GLU A 295 16.03 -4.18 -4.74
N ALA A 296 15.52 -3.78 -5.90
CA ALA A 296 16.15 -2.80 -6.78
C ALA A 296 15.12 -1.78 -7.24
N LEU A 297 15.54 -0.52 -7.38
CA LEU A 297 14.69 0.58 -7.82
C LEU A 297 15.39 1.41 -8.87
N GLN A 298 14.66 1.78 -9.91
CA GLN A 298 15.02 2.84 -10.85
C GLN A 298 13.85 3.80 -11.03
N SER A 299 14.16 5.09 -11.16
CA SER A 299 13.18 6.12 -11.50
C SER A 299 13.74 7.09 -12.53
N ALA A 300 12.87 7.67 -13.35
CA ALA A 300 13.23 8.56 -14.43
C ALA A 300 12.05 9.45 -14.86
N PRO A 301 12.31 10.61 -15.51
CA PRO A 301 11.25 11.44 -16.07
C PRO A 301 10.60 10.83 -17.33
N TYR A 302 11.32 9.93 -18.02
CA TYR A 302 10.82 9.27 -19.24
C TYR A 302 11.17 7.78 -19.25
N PHE A 303 10.30 6.96 -19.84
CA PHE A 303 10.54 5.51 -19.94
C PHE A 303 11.86 5.17 -20.68
N SER A 304 12.20 5.92 -21.71
CA SER A 304 13.45 5.75 -22.46
C SER A 304 14.71 5.99 -21.65
N GLU A 305 14.60 6.65 -20.52
CA GLU A 305 15.71 6.94 -19.61
C GLU A 305 15.75 6.00 -18.41
N LEU A 306 14.70 5.27 -18.14
CA LEU A 306 14.55 4.47 -16.92
C LEU A 306 15.77 3.55 -16.70
N PHE A 307 16.17 2.79 -17.74
CA PHE A 307 17.31 1.87 -17.64
C PHE A 307 18.69 2.51 -17.80
N LYS A 308 18.76 3.84 -17.99
CA LYS A 308 19.99 4.61 -18.09
C LYS A 308 20.33 5.36 -16.80
N ARG A 309 19.40 5.41 -15.86
CA ARG A 309 19.56 6.09 -14.57
C ARG A 309 20.19 5.18 -13.53
N GLN A 310 20.65 5.78 -12.45
CA GLN A 310 21.20 5.07 -11.31
C GLN A 310 20.16 4.07 -10.78
N MET A 311 20.62 2.87 -10.44
CA MET A 311 19.82 1.86 -9.77
C MET A 311 20.19 1.85 -8.29
N HIS A 312 19.18 1.89 -7.43
CA HIS A 312 19.31 1.78 -5.99
C HIS A 312 18.99 0.34 -5.55
N TYR A 313 19.66 -0.16 -4.53
CA TYR A 313 19.53 -1.51 -4.04
C TYR A 313 19.26 -1.54 -2.54
N ALA A 314 18.41 -2.44 -2.11
CA ALA A 314 18.22 -2.77 -0.72
C ALA A 314 18.36 -4.29 -0.52
N VAL A 315 19.08 -4.68 0.53
CA VAL A 315 19.14 -6.07 0.98
C VAL A 315 18.80 -6.13 2.46
N GLY A 316 18.14 -7.17 2.89
CA GLY A 316 17.73 -7.22 4.27
C GLY A 316 17.16 -8.57 4.71
N PHE A 317 16.75 -8.59 5.97
CA PHE A 317 16.04 -9.71 6.56
C PHE A 317 14.92 -9.20 7.47
N GLY A 318 13.94 -10.06 7.75
CA GLY A 318 12.83 -9.68 8.59
C GLY A 318 12.19 -10.83 9.33
N GLY A 319 11.50 -10.48 10.40
CA GLY A 319 10.66 -11.38 11.19
C GLY A 319 9.18 -11.20 10.87
N ARG A 320 8.45 -12.27 11.03
CA ARG A 320 6.99 -12.33 10.87
C ARG A 320 6.38 -12.93 12.12
N LEU A 321 5.32 -12.31 12.62
CA LEU A 321 4.52 -12.83 13.74
C LEU A 321 3.08 -13.03 13.26
N ALA A 322 2.61 -14.28 13.21
CA ALA A 322 1.25 -14.59 12.83
C ALA A 322 0.24 -14.07 13.88
N LEU A 323 -0.51 -13.05 13.54
CA LEU A 323 -1.61 -12.52 14.34
C LEU A 323 -2.84 -13.42 14.23
N ASN A 324 -3.11 -13.89 13.01
CA ASN A 324 -4.13 -14.89 12.73
C ASN A 324 -3.48 -16.05 11.96
N ARG A 325 -3.51 -17.26 12.53
CA ARG A 325 -2.87 -18.43 11.93
C ARG A 325 -3.70 -19.04 10.79
N SER A 326 -5.02 -19.03 10.89
CA SER A 326 -5.92 -19.55 9.85
C SER A 326 -5.81 -18.71 8.58
N GLU A 327 -5.81 -17.39 8.72
CA GLU A 327 -5.70 -16.45 7.62
C GLU A 327 -4.25 -16.14 7.21
N LYS A 328 -3.26 -16.68 7.94
CA LYS A 328 -1.84 -16.37 7.78
C LYS A 328 -1.54 -14.86 7.77
N LEU A 329 -2.29 -14.10 8.58
CA LEU A 329 -2.08 -12.65 8.73
C LEU A 329 -0.87 -12.40 9.63
N HIS A 330 0.14 -11.72 9.12
CA HIS A 330 1.36 -11.42 9.86
C HIS A 330 1.53 -9.93 10.16
N ALA A 331 2.04 -9.64 11.38
CA ALA A 331 2.82 -8.44 11.61
C ALA A 331 4.25 -8.69 11.17
N ARG A 332 4.87 -7.75 10.49
CA ARG A 332 6.24 -7.84 10.00
C ARG A 332 7.15 -6.75 10.54
N GLY A 333 8.42 -7.10 10.73
CA GLY A 333 9.50 -6.16 10.98
C GLY A 333 10.69 -6.53 10.11
N ASP A 334 11.17 -5.57 9.33
CA ASP A 334 12.26 -5.74 8.37
C ASP A 334 13.41 -4.78 8.69
N LEU A 335 14.64 -5.27 8.57
CA LEU A 335 15.88 -4.49 8.62
C LEU A 335 16.51 -4.51 7.24
N SER A 336 16.80 -3.34 6.69
CA SER A 336 17.31 -3.14 5.34
C SER A 336 18.63 -2.38 5.36
N LEU A 337 19.60 -2.80 4.54
CA LEU A 337 20.78 -2.02 4.18
C LEU A 337 20.60 -1.52 2.73
N VAL A 338 20.46 -0.21 2.57
CA VAL A 338 20.20 0.44 1.29
C VAL A 338 21.50 1.06 0.76
N ASP A 339 21.83 0.76 -0.50
CA ASP A 339 23.05 1.19 -1.21
C ASP A 339 24.35 0.95 -0.42
N GLY A 340 24.33 -0.03 0.52
CA GLY A 340 25.47 -0.32 1.38
C GLY A 340 25.80 0.78 2.41
N LYS A 341 24.95 1.78 2.58
CA LYS A 341 25.22 2.98 3.39
C LYS A 341 24.14 3.27 4.43
N HIS A 342 22.87 3.11 4.08
CA HIS A 342 21.74 3.50 4.92
C HIS A 342 21.07 2.28 5.53
N LEU A 343 20.92 2.29 6.87
CA LEU A 343 20.21 1.25 7.59
C LEU A 343 18.78 1.70 7.86
N GLY A 344 17.81 0.97 7.31
CA GLY A 344 16.39 1.27 7.45
C GLY A 344 15.64 0.18 8.24
N ILE A 345 14.62 0.58 8.97
CA ILE A 345 13.72 -0.30 9.70
C ILE A 345 12.30 -0.09 9.18
N THR A 346 11.61 -1.18 8.87
CA THR A 346 10.21 -1.15 8.42
C THR A 346 9.37 -2.03 9.33
N VAL A 347 8.24 -1.50 9.81
CA VAL A 347 7.22 -2.27 10.54
C VAL A 347 5.89 -2.04 9.86
N ASP A 348 5.19 -3.14 9.53
CA ASP A 348 3.90 -3.06 8.83
C ASP A 348 3.04 -4.31 9.11
N LEU A 349 1.81 -4.30 8.59
CA LEU A 349 0.88 -5.42 8.59
C LEU A 349 0.82 -6.04 7.19
N ARG A 350 0.72 -7.37 7.10
CA ARG A 350 0.74 -8.18 5.87
C ARG A 350 2.12 -8.15 5.19
N GLU A 351 2.26 -8.90 4.10
CA GLU A 351 3.51 -8.96 3.36
C GLU A 351 3.72 -7.75 2.46
N SER A 352 4.95 -7.57 2.00
CA SER A 352 5.29 -6.45 1.12
C SER A 352 4.68 -6.64 -0.28
N PHE A 353 4.61 -7.88 -0.77
CA PHE A 353 4.00 -8.21 -2.06
C PHE A 353 3.54 -9.67 -2.12
#